data_6add996176e09248d20feaa5bbbd0b84
#
_entry.id   6add996176e09248d20feaa5bbbd0b84
#
_cell.length_a   1.000
_cell.length_b   1.000
_cell.length_c   1.000
_cell.angle_alpha   90.00
_cell.angle_beta   90.00
_cell.angle_gamma   90.00
#
_symmetry.space_group_name_H-M   'P 1'
#
loop_
_entity.id
_entity.type
_entity.pdbx_description
1 polymer ?
#
loop_
_entity_poly.entity_id
_entity_poly.type
_entity_poly.pdbx_seq_one_letter_code
_entity_poly.pdbx_strand_id
1 'polypeptide(L)'
;VLEKKAKLFDPDNTYNVEQLLYNLSLENSLVVQHLNTTKASLLTRLKASRANRNTIYWLNLYFLAQDIHEQATSNYLHYENIHQNFSRTDLIYRIQKNIRLQARHCEQLAQCIIQRQSFQVHPDHEMILNNLENSLQEWIEQNPQNLEVKNLLLVFNNLRNVQAQFKNLSIEQESYQQSYTRHQDNLNLLDNDIHGVDDLWLKLKQNLTPNSALFRHSIRIAFVFAIGYAISLLPF
;
A
#
# COMPACT_ATOMS: atom_id res chain seq x y z
N VAL A 1 -3.52 -11.63 -0.36
CA VAL A 1 -3.72 -10.90 -1.63
C VAL A 1 -2.44 -10.91 -2.46
N LEU A 2 -1.33 -10.31 -1.99
CA LEU A 2 -0.09 -10.20 -2.77
C LEU A 2 0.47 -11.56 -3.19
N GLU A 3 0.50 -12.58 -2.33
CA GLU A 3 0.94 -13.94 -2.68
C GLU A 3 0.05 -14.56 -3.78
N LYS A 4 -1.26 -14.35 -3.73
CA LYS A 4 -2.18 -14.80 -4.79
C LYS A 4 -1.95 -14.03 -6.08
N LYS A 5 -1.72 -12.70 -5.97
CA LYS A 5 -1.38 -11.86 -7.14
C LYS A 5 -0.06 -12.29 -7.79
N ALA A 6 0.95 -12.64 -7.01
CA ALA A 6 2.23 -13.13 -7.52
C ALA A 6 2.08 -14.39 -8.40
N LYS A 7 1.09 -15.25 -8.12
CA LYS A 7 0.82 -16.43 -8.94
C LYS A 7 0.30 -16.09 -10.34
N LEU A 8 -0.33 -14.91 -10.51
CA LEU A 8 -0.76 -14.42 -11.82
C LEU A 8 0.43 -13.98 -12.71
N PHE A 9 1.61 -13.78 -12.13
CA PHE A 9 2.85 -13.46 -12.82
C PHE A 9 3.84 -14.63 -12.83
N ASP A 10 3.36 -15.86 -12.60
CA ASP A 10 4.21 -17.05 -12.66
C ASP A 10 4.41 -17.46 -14.11
N PRO A 11 5.64 -17.44 -14.67
CA PRO A 11 5.87 -17.79 -16.06
C PRO A 11 5.55 -19.26 -16.36
N ASP A 12 5.69 -20.12 -15.35
CA ASP A 12 5.43 -21.57 -15.46
C ASP A 12 3.97 -21.92 -15.14
N ASN A 13 3.11 -20.91 -14.99
CA ASN A 13 1.74 -21.11 -14.59
C ASN A 13 0.91 -21.72 -15.71
N THR A 14 0.62 -23.00 -15.57
CA THR A 14 -0.33 -23.74 -16.41
C THR A 14 -1.76 -23.69 -15.89
N TYR A 15 -1.99 -22.99 -14.78
CA TYR A 15 -3.30 -22.92 -14.14
C TYR A 15 -4.25 -21.98 -14.92
N ASN A 16 -5.54 -22.28 -14.78
CA ASN A 16 -6.57 -21.41 -15.32
C ASN A 16 -6.51 -20.03 -14.63
N VAL A 17 -6.25 -18.97 -15.42
CA VAL A 17 -6.17 -17.58 -14.95
C VAL A 17 -7.48 -17.17 -14.25
N GLU A 18 -8.63 -17.61 -14.72
CA GLU A 18 -9.94 -17.34 -14.11
C GLU A 18 -10.01 -17.87 -12.68
N GLN A 19 -9.52 -19.10 -12.43
CA GLN A 19 -9.50 -19.68 -11.10
C GLN A 19 -8.57 -18.91 -10.15
N LEU A 20 -7.42 -18.42 -10.65
CA LEU A 20 -6.52 -17.57 -9.87
C LEU A 20 -7.14 -16.22 -9.54
N LEU A 21 -7.84 -15.61 -10.49
CA LEU A 21 -8.57 -14.35 -10.28
C LEU A 21 -9.71 -14.52 -9.28
N TYR A 22 -10.46 -15.63 -9.39
CA TYR A 22 -11.48 -15.95 -8.39
C TYR A 22 -10.90 -16.08 -6.98
N ASN A 23 -9.81 -16.84 -6.81
CA ASN A 23 -9.13 -16.98 -5.53
C ASN A 23 -8.59 -15.63 -5.02
N LEU A 24 -8.05 -14.79 -5.91
CA LEU A 24 -7.60 -13.45 -5.55
C LEU A 24 -8.76 -12.57 -5.07
N SER A 25 -9.92 -12.66 -5.72
CA SER A 25 -11.11 -11.89 -5.32
C SER A 25 -11.64 -12.29 -3.95
N LEU A 26 -11.62 -13.59 -3.62
CA LEU A 26 -12.00 -14.06 -2.29
C LEU A 26 -11.06 -13.51 -1.20
N GLU A 27 -9.74 -13.63 -1.40
CA GLU A 27 -8.75 -13.09 -0.48
C GLU A 27 -8.88 -11.57 -0.32
N ASN A 28 -9.18 -10.89 -1.42
CA ASN A 28 -9.42 -9.45 -1.42
C ASN A 28 -10.64 -9.07 -0.57
N SER A 29 -11.74 -9.81 -0.71
CA SER A 29 -12.95 -9.62 0.09
C SER A 29 -12.67 -9.78 1.59
N LEU A 30 -11.88 -10.79 1.98
CA LEU A 30 -11.48 -10.99 3.37
C LEU A 30 -10.65 -9.83 3.93
N VAL A 31 -9.69 -9.32 3.14
CA VAL A 31 -8.89 -8.16 3.57
C VAL A 31 -9.77 -6.92 3.74
N VAL A 32 -10.69 -6.65 2.81
CA VAL A 32 -11.65 -5.54 2.94
C VAL A 32 -12.50 -5.67 4.20
N GLN A 33 -12.99 -6.88 4.51
CA GLN A 33 -13.74 -7.15 5.73
C GLN A 33 -12.91 -6.83 6.98
N HIS A 34 -11.65 -7.29 7.04
CA HIS A 34 -10.74 -7.01 8.16
C HIS A 34 -10.41 -5.52 8.28
N LEU A 35 -10.17 -4.83 7.15
CA LEU A 35 -9.96 -3.38 7.15
C LEU A 35 -11.17 -2.64 7.71
N ASN A 36 -12.38 -3.00 7.30
CA ASN A 36 -13.62 -2.39 7.81
C ASN A 36 -13.81 -2.62 9.31
N THR A 37 -13.55 -3.84 9.80
CA THR A 37 -13.64 -4.17 11.22
C THR A 37 -12.61 -3.39 12.04
N THR A 38 -11.38 -3.30 11.55
CA THR A 38 -10.30 -2.54 12.19
C THR A 38 -10.64 -1.05 12.22
N LYS A 39 -11.16 -0.49 11.13
CA LYS A 39 -11.62 0.90 11.05
C LYS A 39 -12.69 1.19 12.11
N ALA A 40 -13.71 0.34 12.21
CA ALA A 40 -14.78 0.50 13.17
C ALA A 40 -14.25 0.49 14.63
N SER A 41 -13.34 -0.44 14.94
CA SER A 41 -12.67 -0.52 16.24
C SER A 41 -11.85 0.73 16.56
N LEU A 42 -11.06 1.22 15.63
CA LEU A 42 -10.23 2.43 15.80
C LEU A 42 -11.10 3.68 15.99
N LEU A 43 -12.18 3.83 15.20
CA LEU A 43 -13.11 4.95 15.33
C LEU A 43 -13.83 4.95 16.68
N THR A 44 -14.19 3.77 17.19
CA THR A 44 -14.80 3.63 18.53
C THR A 44 -13.81 4.09 19.61
N ARG A 45 -12.53 3.72 19.51
CA ARG A 45 -11.51 4.15 20.46
C ARG A 45 -11.23 5.65 20.38
N LEU A 46 -11.22 6.24 19.18
CA LEU A 46 -11.08 7.68 18.99
C LEU A 46 -12.21 8.47 19.63
N LYS A 47 -13.44 7.94 19.61
CA LYS A 47 -14.61 8.57 20.26
C LYS A 47 -14.59 8.43 21.79
N ALA A 48 -14.10 7.30 22.30
CA ALA A 48 -14.14 6.97 23.73
C ALA A 48 -13.02 7.63 24.53
N SER A 49 -11.85 7.87 23.94
CA SER A 49 -10.71 8.51 24.60
C SER A 49 -10.18 9.65 23.74
N ARG A 50 -9.72 10.73 24.37
CA ARG A 50 -8.91 11.74 23.70
C ARG A 50 -7.82 11.03 22.92
N ALA A 51 -7.52 11.50 21.71
CA ALA A 51 -6.60 10.87 20.78
C ALA A 51 -5.25 10.57 21.45
N ASN A 52 -5.12 9.36 21.99
CA ASN A 52 -3.90 8.89 22.62
C ASN A 52 -2.85 8.60 21.52
N ARG A 53 -1.58 8.85 21.80
CA ARG A 53 -0.43 8.59 20.90
C ARG A 53 -0.49 7.16 20.31
N ASN A 54 -0.87 6.17 21.10
CA ASN A 54 -1.06 4.80 20.65
C ASN A 54 -2.18 4.68 19.60
N THR A 55 -3.30 5.37 19.77
CA THR A 55 -4.40 5.32 18.82
C THR A 55 -4.02 5.93 17.48
N ILE A 56 -3.23 7.01 17.50
CA ILE A 56 -2.69 7.64 16.29
C ILE A 56 -1.73 6.71 15.56
N TYR A 57 -0.85 6.02 16.28
CA TYR A 57 0.05 5.02 15.72
C TYR A 57 -0.72 3.91 15.00
N TRP A 58 -1.75 3.34 15.64
CA TRP A 58 -2.59 2.31 15.04
C TRP A 58 -3.39 2.82 13.84
N LEU A 59 -3.80 4.07 13.86
CA LEU A 59 -4.48 4.71 12.75
C LEU A 59 -3.54 4.87 11.53
N ASN A 60 -2.30 5.27 11.75
CA ASN A 60 -1.29 5.36 10.69
C ASN A 60 -1.01 3.98 10.08
N LEU A 61 -0.88 2.93 10.90
CA LEU A 61 -0.73 1.55 10.40
C LEU A 61 -1.95 1.06 9.61
N TYR A 62 -3.16 1.44 10.05
CA TYR A 62 -4.38 1.14 9.32
C TYR A 62 -4.38 1.81 7.93
N PHE A 63 -4.03 3.09 7.84
CA PHE A 63 -3.95 3.78 6.56
C PHE A 63 -2.88 3.19 5.65
N LEU A 64 -1.71 2.84 6.20
CA LEU A 64 -0.68 2.14 5.45
C LEU A 64 -1.20 0.82 4.88
N ALA A 65 -1.88 0.01 5.68
CA ALA A 65 -2.46 -1.26 5.23
C ALA A 65 -3.52 -1.05 4.13
N GLN A 66 -4.34 0.00 4.27
CA GLN A 66 -5.33 0.38 3.26
C GLN A 66 -4.65 0.80 1.95
N ASP A 67 -3.61 1.63 2.01
CA ASP A 67 -2.89 2.12 0.83
C ASP A 67 -2.18 0.97 0.11
N ILE A 68 -1.52 0.06 0.85
CA ILE A 68 -0.88 -1.13 0.27
C ILE A 68 -1.95 -2.00 -0.42
N HIS A 69 -3.10 -2.19 0.23
CA HIS A 69 -4.19 -2.98 -0.33
C HIS A 69 -4.74 -2.33 -1.62
N GLU A 70 -4.94 -1.02 -1.64
CA GLU A 70 -5.40 -0.28 -2.81
C GLU A 70 -4.39 -0.40 -3.98
N GLN A 71 -3.10 -0.21 -3.70
CA GLN A 71 -2.05 -0.38 -4.71
C GLN A 71 -1.98 -1.83 -5.22
N ALA A 72 -2.15 -2.80 -4.34
CA ALA A 72 -2.15 -4.21 -4.70
C ALA A 72 -3.33 -4.59 -5.61
N THR A 73 -4.47 -3.90 -5.49
CA THR A 73 -5.73 -4.25 -6.20
C THR A 73 -6.09 -3.32 -7.34
N SER A 74 -5.41 -2.19 -7.48
CA SER A 74 -5.77 -1.10 -8.42
C SER A 74 -5.59 -1.44 -9.91
N ASN A 75 -4.99 -2.57 -10.27
CA ASN A 75 -4.66 -2.90 -11.64
C ASN A 75 -5.65 -3.91 -12.22
N TYR A 76 -6.50 -3.45 -13.12
CA TYR A 76 -7.24 -4.30 -14.05
C TYR A 76 -6.33 -4.64 -15.24
N LEU A 77 -5.48 -5.65 -15.05
CA LEU A 77 -4.60 -6.13 -16.11
C LEU A 77 -5.27 -7.29 -16.83
N HIS A 78 -5.15 -7.31 -18.15
CA HIS A 78 -5.45 -8.50 -18.92
C HIS A 78 -4.30 -9.50 -18.76
N TYR A 79 -4.34 -10.30 -17.70
CA TYR A 79 -3.25 -11.23 -17.34
C TYR A 79 -2.95 -12.23 -18.45
N GLU A 80 -3.94 -12.61 -19.26
CA GLU A 80 -3.76 -13.46 -20.43
C GLU A 80 -2.82 -12.80 -21.46
N ASN A 81 -3.03 -11.51 -21.74
CA ASN A 81 -2.16 -10.75 -22.65
C ASN A 81 -0.75 -10.62 -22.11
N ILE A 82 -0.61 -10.45 -20.79
CA ILE A 82 0.70 -10.39 -20.15
C ILE A 82 1.42 -11.73 -20.32
N HIS A 83 0.77 -12.85 -20.08
CA HIS A 83 1.37 -14.17 -20.29
C HIS A 83 1.76 -14.40 -21.73
N GLN A 84 0.89 -14.08 -22.69
CA GLN A 84 1.19 -14.25 -24.10
C GLN A 84 2.39 -13.43 -24.57
N ASN A 85 2.49 -12.17 -24.11
CA ASN A 85 3.52 -11.25 -24.56
C ASN A 85 4.84 -11.34 -23.77
N PHE A 86 4.81 -11.76 -22.49
CA PHE A 86 5.95 -11.65 -21.57
C PHE A 86 6.42 -12.97 -20.96
N SER A 87 5.75 -14.12 -21.18
CA SER A 87 6.13 -15.40 -20.60
C SER A 87 7.56 -15.83 -20.91
N ARG A 88 8.10 -15.35 -22.04
CA ARG A 88 9.48 -15.63 -22.46
C ARG A 88 10.49 -14.55 -22.08
N THR A 89 10.07 -13.54 -21.33
CA THR A 89 10.93 -12.45 -20.87
C THR A 89 11.24 -12.60 -19.40
N ASP A 90 12.32 -12.00 -18.94
CA ASP A 90 12.65 -11.95 -17.51
C ASP A 90 11.76 -10.97 -16.73
N LEU A 91 11.02 -10.10 -17.41
CA LEU A 91 10.13 -9.10 -16.81
C LEU A 91 9.07 -9.73 -15.92
N ILE A 92 8.38 -10.77 -16.42
CA ILE A 92 7.30 -11.42 -15.66
C ILE A 92 7.84 -12.04 -14.36
N TYR A 93 9.01 -12.67 -14.44
CA TYR A 93 9.70 -13.23 -13.27
C TYR A 93 10.12 -12.14 -12.27
N ARG A 94 10.66 -11.02 -12.76
CA ARG A 94 11.08 -9.89 -11.92
C ARG A 94 9.89 -9.21 -11.24
N ILE A 95 8.77 -9.05 -11.95
CA ILE A 95 7.52 -8.56 -11.36
C ILE A 95 7.04 -9.51 -10.26
N GLN A 96 6.97 -10.81 -10.54
CA GLN A 96 6.58 -11.83 -9.57
C GLN A 96 7.47 -11.77 -8.31
N LYS A 97 8.79 -11.70 -8.50
CA LYS A 97 9.76 -11.64 -7.40
C LYS A 97 9.53 -10.40 -6.51
N ASN A 98 9.28 -9.23 -7.12
CA ASN A 98 8.95 -8.02 -6.37
C ASN A 98 7.65 -8.17 -5.56
N ILE A 99 6.58 -8.69 -6.17
CA ILE A 99 5.30 -8.91 -5.48
C ILE A 99 5.46 -9.88 -4.31
N ARG A 100 6.20 -10.98 -4.49
CA ARG A 100 6.48 -11.94 -3.40
C ARG A 100 7.28 -11.32 -2.27
N LEU A 101 8.24 -10.45 -2.60
CA LEU A 101 9.02 -9.74 -1.58
C LEU A 101 8.13 -8.78 -0.78
N GLN A 102 7.23 -8.05 -1.44
CA GLN A 102 6.26 -7.20 -0.76
C GLN A 102 5.29 -8.00 0.12
N ALA A 103 4.87 -9.18 -0.32
CA ALA A 103 4.06 -10.08 0.50
C ALA A 103 4.79 -10.48 1.78
N ARG A 104 6.08 -10.85 1.69
CA ARG A 104 6.91 -11.17 2.87
C ARG A 104 7.07 -9.96 3.79
N HIS A 105 7.20 -8.74 3.26
CA HIS A 105 7.24 -7.54 4.08
C HIS A 105 5.94 -7.32 4.85
N CYS A 106 4.78 -7.60 4.25
CA CYS A 106 3.51 -7.56 4.97
C CYS A 106 3.47 -8.58 6.12
N GLU A 107 3.93 -9.80 5.89
CA GLU A 107 4.01 -10.84 6.93
C GLU A 107 5.00 -10.46 8.03
N GLN A 108 6.18 -9.99 7.66
CA GLN A 108 7.20 -9.53 8.60
C GLN A 108 6.68 -8.36 9.44
N LEU A 109 6.03 -7.38 8.81
CA LEU A 109 5.41 -6.26 9.50
C LEU A 109 4.38 -6.73 10.52
N ALA A 110 3.50 -7.68 10.14
CA ALA A 110 2.52 -8.26 11.04
C ALA A 110 3.18 -8.94 12.26
N GLN A 111 4.27 -9.68 12.05
CA GLN A 111 5.04 -10.30 13.13
C GLN A 111 5.70 -9.24 14.03
N CYS A 112 6.31 -8.21 13.45
CA CYS A 112 6.89 -7.10 14.21
C CYS A 112 5.84 -6.39 15.08
N ILE A 113 4.63 -6.19 14.56
CA ILE A 113 3.51 -5.61 15.32
C ILE A 113 3.14 -6.50 16.51
N ILE A 114 2.99 -7.82 16.31
CA ILE A 114 2.63 -8.78 17.36
C ILE A 114 3.73 -8.83 18.43
N GLN A 115 4.99 -8.85 18.03
CA GLN A 115 6.15 -8.96 18.90
C GLN A 115 6.59 -7.61 19.49
N ARG A 116 5.96 -6.51 19.08
CA ARG A 116 6.36 -5.14 19.48
C ARG A 116 7.80 -4.80 19.10
N GLN A 117 8.26 -5.29 17.95
CA GLN A 117 9.58 -5.04 17.40
C GLN A 117 9.52 -4.01 16.28
N SER A 118 10.65 -3.38 15.99
CA SER A 118 10.76 -2.49 14.82
C SER A 118 10.77 -3.30 13.54
N PHE A 119 10.07 -2.79 12.55
CA PHE A 119 10.09 -3.32 11.19
C PHE A 119 11.25 -2.71 10.41
N GLN A 120 11.98 -3.53 9.70
CA GLN A 120 13.03 -3.11 8.76
C GLN A 120 12.81 -3.73 7.40
N VAL A 121 12.97 -2.92 6.37
CA VAL A 121 12.90 -3.39 4.98
C VAL A 121 14.12 -4.25 4.65
N HIS A 122 13.91 -5.34 3.92
CA HIS A 122 15.02 -6.18 3.47
C HIS A 122 16.01 -5.37 2.62
N PRO A 123 17.34 -5.43 2.87
CA PRO A 123 18.33 -4.58 2.20
C PRO A 123 18.33 -4.73 0.68
N ASP A 124 18.04 -5.93 0.16
CA ASP A 124 18.03 -6.19 -1.28
C ASP A 124 16.79 -5.64 -2.00
N HIS A 125 15.81 -5.10 -1.26
CA HIS A 125 14.54 -4.67 -1.86
C HIS A 125 14.74 -3.59 -2.94
N GLU A 126 15.60 -2.62 -2.66
CA GLU A 126 15.92 -1.54 -3.61
C GLU A 126 16.62 -2.09 -4.86
N MET A 127 17.59 -2.99 -4.68
CA MET A 127 18.29 -3.64 -5.78
C MET A 127 17.34 -4.47 -6.67
N ILE A 128 16.41 -5.21 -6.06
CA ILE A 128 15.45 -6.04 -6.80
C ILE A 128 14.50 -5.17 -7.64
N LEU A 129 14.06 -4.02 -7.11
CA LEU A 129 13.22 -3.09 -7.86
C LEU A 129 14.01 -2.39 -8.98
N ASN A 130 15.24 -1.93 -8.72
CA ASN A 130 16.09 -1.31 -9.73
C ASN A 130 16.40 -2.27 -10.88
N ASN A 131 16.61 -3.56 -10.58
CA ASN A 131 16.79 -4.58 -11.62
C ASN A 131 15.53 -4.76 -12.48
N LEU A 132 14.34 -4.63 -11.92
CA LEU A 132 13.10 -4.63 -12.70
C LEU A 132 12.99 -3.37 -13.55
N GLU A 133 13.35 -2.20 -13.01
CA GLU A 133 13.33 -0.93 -13.74
C GLU A 133 14.23 -0.97 -14.98
N ASN A 134 15.47 -1.44 -14.81
CA ASN A 134 16.40 -1.57 -15.91
C ASN A 134 15.88 -2.52 -17.01
N SER A 135 15.41 -3.71 -16.64
CA SER A 135 14.84 -4.66 -17.61
C SER A 135 13.59 -4.11 -18.30
N LEU A 136 12.79 -3.31 -17.59
CA LEU A 136 11.60 -2.67 -18.17
C LEU A 136 12.02 -1.59 -19.19
N GLN A 137 13.02 -0.78 -18.87
CA GLN A 137 13.55 0.24 -19.78
C GLN A 137 14.12 -0.39 -21.05
N GLU A 138 14.98 -1.40 -20.91
CA GLU A 138 15.54 -2.15 -22.05
C GLU A 138 14.44 -2.73 -22.95
N TRP A 139 13.40 -3.29 -22.33
CA TRP A 139 12.29 -3.86 -23.09
C TRP A 139 11.48 -2.79 -23.82
N ILE A 140 11.21 -1.63 -23.20
CA ILE A 140 10.51 -0.50 -23.81
C ILE A 140 11.29 0.04 -25.01
N GLU A 141 12.61 0.19 -24.88
CA GLU A 141 13.47 0.66 -25.98
C GLU A 141 13.42 -0.28 -27.19
N GLN A 142 13.32 -1.59 -26.95
CA GLN A 142 13.18 -2.59 -28.00
C GLN A 142 11.78 -2.68 -28.60
N ASN A 143 10.75 -2.22 -27.86
CA ASN A 143 9.33 -2.37 -28.22
C ASN A 143 8.52 -1.07 -28.03
N PRO A 144 8.94 0.07 -28.60
CA PRO A 144 8.37 1.39 -28.25
C PRO A 144 6.89 1.57 -28.62
N GLN A 145 6.39 0.79 -29.57
CA GLN A 145 4.99 0.88 -30.01
C GLN A 145 4.08 -0.18 -29.42
N ASN A 146 4.59 -0.98 -28.47
CA ASN A 146 3.79 -2.03 -27.85
C ASN A 146 2.73 -1.42 -26.91
N LEU A 147 1.47 -1.80 -27.08
CA LEU A 147 0.34 -1.28 -26.30
C LEU A 147 0.45 -1.64 -24.80
N GLU A 148 1.16 -2.71 -24.45
CA GLU A 148 1.32 -3.18 -23.08
C GLU A 148 2.34 -2.35 -22.27
N VAL A 149 3.12 -1.47 -22.90
CA VAL A 149 4.08 -0.57 -22.19
C VAL A 149 3.38 0.19 -21.07
N LYS A 150 2.19 0.72 -21.34
CA LYS A 150 1.41 1.48 -20.37
C LYS A 150 1.02 0.65 -19.14
N ASN A 151 0.62 -0.60 -19.39
CA ASN A 151 0.22 -1.53 -18.34
C ASN A 151 1.41 -1.96 -17.49
N LEU A 152 2.55 -2.23 -18.09
CA LEU A 152 3.78 -2.57 -17.37
C LEU A 152 4.30 -1.41 -16.52
N LEU A 153 4.29 -0.18 -17.06
CA LEU A 153 4.65 1.02 -16.31
C LEU A 153 3.73 1.23 -15.11
N LEU A 154 2.44 0.95 -15.25
CA LEU A 154 1.47 1.03 -14.16
C LEU A 154 1.79 0.01 -13.06
N VAL A 155 2.08 -1.24 -13.44
CA VAL A 155 2.51 -2.29 -12.49
C VAL A 155 3.77 -1.86 -11.75
N PHE A 156 4.79 -1.42 -12.49
CA PHE A 156 6.05 -0.95 -11.92
C PHE A 156 5.86 0.21 -10.94
N ASN A 157 5.07 1.22 -11.31
CA ASN A 157 4.78 2.35 -10.44
C ASN A 157 4.08 1.94 -9.15
N ASN A 158 3.16 0.97 -9.21
CA ASN A 158 2.50 0.46 -8.02
C ASN A 158 3.47 -0.30 -7.11
N LEU A 159 4.34 -1.13 -7.68
CA LEU A 159 5.38 -1.81 -6.91
C LEU A 159 6.32 -0.81 -6.22
N ARG A 160 6.73 0.23 -6.94
CA ARG A 160 7.57 1.31 -6.39
C ARG A 160 6.87 2.08 -5.28
N ASN A 161 5.59 2.38 -5.42
CA ASN A 161 4.81 3.08 -4.41
C ASN A 161 4.67 2.25 -3.13
N VAL A 162 4.35 0.96 -3.23
CA VAL A 162 4.28 0.05 -2.08
C VAL A 162 5.63 -0.06 -1.38
N GLN A 163 6.72 -0.14 -2.15
CA GLN A 163 8.08 -0.14 -1.58
C GLN A 163 8.38 1.14 -0.80
N ALA A 164 8.04 2.30 -1.35
CA ALA A 164 8.26 3.58 -0.70
C ALA A 164 7.50 3.65 0.64
N GLN A 165 6.30 3.09 0.72
CA GLN A 165 5.52 3.03 1.96
C GLN A 165 6.21 2.18 3.04
N PHE A 166 6.74 1.01 2.68
CA PHE A 166 7.50 0.19 3.63
C PHE A 166 8.78 0.89 4.10
N LYS A 167 9.50 1.57 3.19
CA LYS A 167 10.71 2.32 3.52
C LYS A 167 10.41 3.47 4.49
N ASN A 168 9.35 4.22 4.24
CA ASN A 168 8.93 5.32 5.10
C ASN A 168 8.55 4.82 6.50
N LEU A 169 7.82 3.71 6.60
CA LEU A 169 7.46 3.11 7.89
C LEU A 169 8.71 2.68 8.69
N SER A 170 9.70 2.08 8.03
CA SER A 170 10.97 1.69 8.66
C SER A 170 11.68 2.89 9.26
N ILE A 171 11.81 3.99 8.51
CA ILE A 171 12.45 5.23 8.95
C ILE A 171 11.68 5.88 10.12
N GLU A 172 10.36 5.93 10.03
CA GLU A 172 9.52 6.48 11.09
C GLU A 172 9.69 5.70 12.40
N GLN A 173 9.70 4.38 12.35
CA GLN A 173 9.89 3.55 13.54
C GLN A 173 11.28 3.73 14.16
N GLU A 174 12.32 3.86 13.37
CA GLU A 174 13.67 4.17 13.86
C GLU A 174 13.72 5.53 14.58
N SER A 175 13.07 6.55 14.02
CA SER A 175 12.99 7.88 14.64
C SER A 175 12.21 7.87 15.96
N TYR A 176 11.15 7.06 16.06
CA TYR A 176 10.40 6.86 17.30
C TYR A 176 11.24 6.15 18.37
N GLN A 177 12.00 5.11 18.02
CA GLN A 177 12.87 4.42 18.97
C GLN A 177 14.02 5.29 19.45
N GLN A 178 14.66 6.06 18.58
CA GLN A 178 15.71 7.01 18.97
C GLN A 178 15.19 8.11 19.89
N SER A 179 13.95 8.54 19.71
CA SER A 179 13.29 9.48 20.60
C SER A 179 12.98 8.86 21.97
N TYR A 180 12.63 7.57 22.03
CA TYR A 180 12.35 6.86 23.27
C TYR A 180 13.62 6.64 24.10
N THR A 181 14.73 6.26 23.48
CA THR A 181 16.01 6.09 24.19
C THR A 181 16.58 7.41 24.71
N ARG A 182 16.40 8.52 23.98
CA ARG A 182 16.77 9.86 24.45
C ARG A 182 15.89 10.39 25.59
N HIS A 183 14.65 9.92 25.71
CA HIS A 183 13.72 10.37 26.75
C HIS A 183 13.72 9.50 28.00
N GLN A 184 14.33 8.31 27.98
CA GLN A 184 14.49 7.50 29.18
C GLN A 184 15.45 8.16 30.21
N ASP A 185 16.37 9.00 29.73
CA ASP A 185 17.24 9.80 30.62
C ASP A 185 16.57 11.03 31.25
N ASN A 186 15.35 11.38 30.80
CA ASN A 186 14.56 12.52 31.28
C ASN A 186 13.17 12.10 31.79
N LEU A 187 13.09 11.05 32.59
CA LEU A 187 11.81 10.50 33.12
C LEU A 187 11.12 11.42 34.16
N ASN A 188 11.38 12.72 34.17
CA ASN A 188 10.74 13.66 35.09
C ASN A 188 10.10 14.90 34.47
N LEU A 189 9.79 14.93 33.18
CA LEU A 189 9.09 16.09 32.65
C LEU A 189 8.16 15.71 31.48
N LEU A 190 6.85 15.86 31.83
CA LEU A 190 5.76 16.15 30.91
C LEU A 190 5.18 14.98 30.14
N ASP A 191 4.15 14.48 30.72
CA ASP A 191 2.89 14.09 30.11
C ASP A 191 2.50 15.10 29.00
N ASN A 192 3.18 14.98 27.86
CA ASN A 192 2.78 15.70 26.65
C ASN A 192 1.62 14.90 26.02
N ASP A 193 0.51 14.88 26.71
CA ASP A 193 -0.79 14.67 26.13
C ASP A 193 -0.90 15.60 24.92
N ILE A 194 -1.11 14.99 23.78
CA ILE A 194 -1.47 15.76 22.57
C ILE A 194 -2.73 16.55 22.91
N HIS A 195 -2.53 17.80 23.26
CA HIS A 195 -3.60 18.72 23.57
C HIS A 195 -4.30 19.11 22.28
N GLY A 196 -5.40 18.41 21.99
CA GLY A 196 -6.44 19.01 21.19
C GLY A 196 -6.48 18.62 19.72
N VAL A 197 -7.61 18.98 19.18
CA VAL A 197 -8.02 18.95 17.77
C VAL A 197 -6.99 19.62 16.85
N ASP A 198 -6.15 20.50 17.39
CA ASP A 198 -5.13 21.26 16.65
C ASP A 198 -4.00 20.40 16.10
N ASP A 199 -3.55 19.39 16.83
CA ASP A 199 -2.51 18.46 16.34
C ASP A 199 -3.05 17.47 15.31
N LEU A 200 -4.32 17.06 15.47
CA LEU A 200 -5.03 16.31 14.42
C LEU A 200 -5.18 17.17 13.17
N TRP A 201 -5.47 18.46 13.34
CA TRP A 201 -5.61 19.43 12.26
C TRP A 201 -4.28 19.68 11.55
N LEU A 202 -3.18 19.74 12.28
CA LEU A 202 -1.83 19.89 11.71
C LEU A 202 -1.42 18.66 10.88
N LYS A 203 -1.68 17.45 11.38
CA LYS A 203 -1.43 16.19 10.64
C LYS A 203 -2.39 16.01 9.48
N LEU A 204 -3.65 16.40 9.62
CA LEU A 204 -4.59 16.42 8.50
C LEU A 204 -4.09 17.39 7.41
N LYS A 205 -3.59 18.55 7.78
CA LYS A 205 -3.03 19.55 6.86
C LYS A 205 -1.75 19.05 6.15
N GLN A 206 -0.93 18.27 6.82
CA GLN A 206 0.25 17.62 6.21
C GLN A 206 -0.16 16.53 5.20
N ASN A 207 -1.28 15.83 5.44
CA ASN A 207 -1.82 14.83 4.52
C ASN A 207 -2.74 15.42 3.43
N LEU A 208 -3.16 16.66 3.54
CA LEU A 208 -3.92 17.43 2.53
C LEU A 208 -3.04 17.98 1.40
N THR A 209 -1.84 17.42 1.19
CA THR A 209 -0.99 17.80 0.06
C THR A 209 -1.44 17.09 -1.21
N PRO A 210 -1.32 17.73 -2.39
CA PRO A 210 -1.69 17.13 -3.68
C PRO A 210 -1.00 15.80 -3.99
N ASN A 211 0.13 15.53 -3.33
CA ASN A 211 0.91 14.29 -3.46
C ASN A 211 0.42 13.17 -2.53
N SER A 212 -0.45 13.47 -1.57
CA SER A 212 -1.03 12.46 -0.67
C SER A 212 -2.04 11.59 -1.41
N ALA A 213 -1.91 10.26 -1.31
CA ALA A 213 -2.86 9.30 -1.84
C ALA A 213 -4.27 9.51 -1.25
N LEU A 214 -4.34 9.80 0.06
CA LEU A 214 -5.57 10.11 0.78
C LEU A 214 -6.28 11.35 0.22
N PHE A 215 -5.55 12.42 -0.08
CA PHE A 215 -6.11 13.64 -0.66
C PHE A 215 -6.70 13.38 -2.04
N ARG A 216 -5.97 12.67 -2.89
CA ARG A 216 -6.44 12.30 -4.25
C ARG A 216 -7.65 11.38 -4.21
N HIS A 217 -7.70 10.44 -3.27
CA HIS A 217 -8.83 9.54 -3.09
C HIS A 217 -10.07 10.30 -2.60
N SER A 218 -9.91 11.17 -1.60
CA SER A 218 -10.99 12.00 -1.07
C SER A 218 -11.58 12.95 -2.13
N ILE A 219 -10.74 13.55 -2.96
CA ILE A 219 -11.21 14.40 -4.08
C ILE A 219 -11.99 13.57 -5.10
N ARG A 220 -11.50 12.38 -5.48
CA ARG A 220 -12.21 11.50 -6.43
C ARG A 220 -13.60 11.12 -5.91
N ILE A 221 -13.70 10.72 -4.65
CA ILE A 221 -14.97 10.38 -4.02
C ILE A 221 -15.90 11.60 -3.97
N ALA A 222 -15.40 12.76 -3.55
CA ALA A 222 -16.17 13.99 -3.52
C ALA A 222 -16.72 14.39 -4.90
N PHE A 223 -15.91 14.24 -5.95
CA PHE A 223 -16.32 14.46 -7.34
C PHE A 223 -17.41 13.50 -7.79
N VAL A 224 -17.26 12.20 -7.51
CA VAL A 224 -18.26 11.18 -7.86
C VAL A 224 -19.59 11.47 -7.17
N PHE A 225 -19.58 11.81 -5.89
CA PHE A 225 -20.79 12.19 -5.16
C PHE A 225 -21.40 13.49 -5.67
N ALA A 226 -20.60 14.51 -5.99
CA ALA A 226 -21.08 15.77 -6.53
C ALA A 226 -21.74 15.59 -7.90
N ILE A 227 -21.14 14.80 -8.77
CA ILE A 227 -21.70 14.48 -10.10
C ILE A 227 -22.98 13.65 -9.95
N GLY A 228 -22.97 12.61 -9.12
CA GLY A 228 -24.14 11.79 -8.86
C GLY A 228 -25.31 12.61 -8.31
N TYR A 229 -25.04 13.53 -7.39
CA TYR A 229 -26.04 14.47 -6.86
C TYR A 229 -26.55 15.44 -7.93
N ALA A 230 -25.66 16.01 -8.75
CA ALA A 230 -26.05 16.89 -9.83
C ALA A 230 -26.94 16.19 -10.86
N ILE A 231 -26.65 14.93 -11.20
CA ILE A 231 -27.50 14.13 -12.09
C ILE A 231 -28.86 13.85 -11.46
N SER A 232 -28.93 13.59 -10.14
CA SER A 232 -30.19 13.32 -9.45
C SER A 232 -31.12 14.55 -9.35
N LEU A 233 -30.60 15.76 -9.59
CA LEU A 233 -31.37 17.00 -9.62
C LEU A 233 -31.92 17.36 -11.02
N LEU A 234 -31.50 16.63 -12.06
CA LEU A 234 -32.05 16.84 -13.39
C LEU A 234 -33.44 16.19 -13.46
N PRO A 235 -34.50 16.95 -13.81
CA PRO A 235 -35.82 16.38 -14.04
C PRO A 235 -35.76 15.53 -15.33
N PHE A 236 -35.94 14.21 -15.19
CA PHE A 236 -36.25 13.33 -16.32
C PHE A 236 -37.73 13.33 -16.56
#